data_3ce70203a53aaf33184f06337629925d
#
_entry.id   3ce70203a53aaf33184f06337629925d
#
_cell.length_a   1.000
_cell.length_b   1.000
_cell.length_c   1.000
_cell.angle_alpha   90.00
_cell.angle_beta   90.00
_cell.angle_gamma   90.00
#
_symmetry.space_group_name_H-M   'P 1'
#
loop_
_entity.id
_entity.type
_entity.pdbx_description
1 polymer ?
#
loop_
_entity_poly.entity_id
_entity_poly.type
_entity_poly.pdbx_seq_one_letter_code
_entity_poly.pdbx_strand_id
1 'polypeptide(L)'
;MSEPQYKWIGTRPIRPDGIEKVTGRASFGADLSLPGMLHGRVLRSPHPHARIRSIDVESALAMEGVKAVVTAADLPDLASEAAQAGETQNDFQDLSRNVLARDKVLYHGHAVAAVAATSRALA
;
A
#
# COMPACT_ATOMS: atom_id res chain seq x y z
N MET A 1 38.52 -15.58 -36.40
CA MET A 1 38.13 -14.80 -35.21
C MET A 1 37.48 -15.82 -34.27
N SER A 2 38.07 -16.11 -33.10
CA SER A 2 37.47 -17.01 -32.11
C SER A 2 36.25 -16.34 -31.50
N GLU A 3 35.14 -17.04 -31.43
CA GLU A 3 33.93 -16.57 -30.71
C GLU A 3 34.28 -16.24 -29.25
N PRO A 4 33.76 -15.15 -28.70
CA PRO A 4 34.00 -14.81 -27.30
C PRO A 4 33.38 -15.88 -26.40
N GLN A 5 34.21 -16.48 -25.55
CA GLN A 5 33.79 -17.53 -24.60
C GLN A 5 33.28 -16.83 -23.32
N TYR A 6 31.96 -16.84 -23.11
CA TYR A 6 31.32 -16.26 -21.95
C TYR A 6 31.21 -17.27 -20.80
N LYS A 7 31.40 -16.80 -19.55
CA LYS A 7 31.32 -17.65 -18.37
C LYS A 7 29.90 -18.10 -18.03
N TRP A 8 28.92 -17.25 -18.31
CA TRP A 8 27.53 -17.44 -17.87
C TRP A 8 26.50 -17.48 -19.01
N ILE A 9 26.81 -16.80 -20.13
CA ILE A 9 25.94 -16.82 -21.30
C ILE A 9 25.95 -18.22 -21.91
N GLY A 10 24.75 -18.75 -22.18
CA GLY A 10 24.58 -20.12 -22.71
C GLY A 10 24.59 -21.22 -21.65
N THR A 11 24.75 -20.88 -20.37
CA THR A 11 24.62 -21.86 -19.26
C THR A 11 23.20 -21.82 -18.67
N ARG A 12 22.86 -22.87 -17.90
CA ARG A 12 21.61 -22.96 -17.13
C ARG A 12 21.93 -22.98 -15.62
N PRO A 13 22.27 -21.83 -15.02
CA PRO A 13 22.52 -21.79 -13.58
C PRO A 13 21.24 -22.12 -12.80
N ILE A 14 21.38 -22.95 -11.77
CA ILE A 14 20.27 -23.26 -10.87
C ILE A 14 19.99 -22.02 -10.04
N ARG A 15 18.74 -21.58 -10.06
CA ARG A 15 18.29 -20.45 -9.26
C ARG A 15 18.36 -20.80 -7.76
N PRO A 16 19.10 -20.02 -6.91
CA PRO A 16 19.31 -20.37 -5.50
C PRO A 16 18.00 -20.50 -4.71
N ASP A 17 17.02 -19.61 -4.99
CA ASP A 17 15.73 -19.56 -4.32
C ASP A 17 14.62 -20.37 -5.05
N GLY A 18 14.98 -21.12 -6.08
CA GLY A 18 14.03 -21.84 -6.92
C GLY A 18 13.30 -22.97 -6.18
N ILE A 19 14.03 -23.73 -5.37
CA ILE A 19 13.47 -24.87 -4.61
C ILE A 19 12.41 -24.40 -3.61
N GLU A 20 12.69 -23.33 -2.87
CA GLU A 20 11.74 -22.80 -1.89
C GLU A 20 10.46 -22.31 -2.54
N LYS A 21 10.56 -21.68 -3.73
CA LYS A 21 9.40 -21.19 -4.49
C LYS A 21 8.54 -22.32 -5.03
N VAL A 22 9.13 -23.32 -5.66
CA VAL A 22 8.34 -24.42 -6.25
C VAL A 22 7.78 -25.40 -5.22
N THR A 23 8.36 -25.46 -4.02
CA THR A 23 7.87 -26.28 -2.91
C THR A 23 6.92 -25.55 -1.98
N GLY A 24 6.67 -24.25 -2.19
CA GLY A 24 5.81 -23.43 -1.34
C GLY A 24 6.44 -23.09 0.03
N ARG A 25 7.74 -23.30 0.22
CA ARG A 25 8.44 -22.93 1.46
C ARG A 25 8.93 -21.50 1.50
N ALA A 26 8.94 -20.81 0.36
CA ALA A 26 9.31 -19.40 0.30
C ALA A 26 8.29 -18.57 1.07
N SER A 27 8.78 -17.72 1.97
CA SER A 27 7.94 -16.79 2.74
C SER A 27 8.03 -15.38 2.13
N PHE A 28 6.89 -14.73 1.96
CA PHE A 28 6.75 -13.38 1.42
C PHE A 28 6.13 -12.46 2.47
N GLY A 29 6.07 -11.15 2.20
CA GLY A 29 5.54 -10.19 3.17
C GLY A 29 4.12 -10.48 3.65
N ALA A 30 3.26 -11.06 2.80
CA ALA A 30 1.90 -11.44 3.18
C ALA A 30 1.80 -12.67 4.09
N ASP A 31 2.87 -13.47 4.18
CA ASP A 31 2.93 -14.69 5.00
C ASP A 31 3.45 -14.40 6.41
N LEU A 32 3.89 -13.16 6.66
CA LEU A 32 4.34 -12.75 7.99
C LEU A 32 3.18 -12.76 8.97
N SER A 33 3.36 -13.47 10.07
CA SER A 33 2.40 -13.49 11.18
C SER A 33 3.15 -13.39 12.50
N LEU A 34 2.78 -12.40 13.31
CA LEU A 34 3.35 -12.14 14.63
C LEU A 34 2.26 -12.15 15.70
N PRO A 35 2.56 -12.58 16.94
CA PRO A 35 1.62 -12.44 18.05
C PRO A 35 1.17 -11.00 18.23
N GLY A 36 -0.15 -10.77 18.27
CA GLY A 36 -0.71 -9.43 18.42
C GLY A 36 -0.69 -8.55 17.17
N MET A 37 -0.29 -9.10 16.00
CA MET A 37 -0.32 -8.35 14.74
C MET A 37 -1.74 -7.92 14.39
N LEU A 38 -1.89 -6.66 13.98
CA LEU A 38 -3.17 -6.13 13.51
C LEU A 38 -3.33 -6.36 12.00
N HIS A 39 -4.59 -6.47 11.60
CA HIS A 39 -4.99 -6.56 10.21
C HIS A 39 -5.43 -5.19 9.72
N GLY A 40 -4.80 -4.70 8.65
CA GLY A 40 -5.13 -3.43 8.02
C GLY A 40 -6.02 -3.61 6.79
N ARG A 41 -7.00 -2.72 6.63
CA ARG A 41 -7.78 -2.58 5.40
C ARG A 41 -7.95 -1.13 5.01
N VAL A 42 -8.12 -0.92 3.71
CA VAL A 42 -8.33 0.41 3.13
C VAL A 42 -9.73 0.48 2.54
N LEU A 43 -10.52 1.45 3.00
CA LEU A 43 -11.78 1.81 2.38
C LEU A 43 -11.50 2.56 1.07
N ARG A 44 -12.07 2.08 -0.01
CA ARG A 44 -11.88 2.65 -1.35
C ARG A 44 -13.19 3.19 -1.90
N SER A 45 -13.10 4.32 -2.62
CA SER A 45 -14.26 4.93 -3.24
C SER A 45 -14.85 4.08 -4.36
N PRO A 46 -16.17 3.87 -4.39
CA PRO A 46 -16.86 3.28 -5.54
C PRO A 46 -17.13 4.32 -6.64
N HIS A 47 -16.84 5.60 -6.40
CA HIS A 47 -17.10 6.67 -7.35
C HIS A 47 -15.82 7.11 -8.07
N PRO A 48 -15.86 7.41 -9.37
CA PRO A 48 -14.69 7.85 -10.12
C PRO A 48 -14.28 9.29 -9.78
N HIS A 49 -15.23 10.15 -9.39
CA HIS A 49 -14.97 11.51 -8.96
C HIS A 49 -16.16 12.03 -8.13
N ALA A 50 -15.92 12.29 -6.84
CA ALA A 50 -16.98 12.76 -5.93
C ALA A 50 -16.39 13.55 -4.77
N ARG A 51 -17.17 14.49 -4.22
CA ARG A 51 -16.82 15.17 -2.98
C ARG A 51 -17.12 14.29 -1.78
N ILE A 52 -16.20 14.25 -0.84
CA ILE A 52 -16.40 13.60 0.46
C ILE A 52 -17.18 14.58 1.33
N ARG A 53 -18.38 14.20 1.76
CA ARG A 53 -19.21 15.03 2.66
C ARG A 53 -18.86 14.79 4.12
N SER A 54 -18.68 13.52 4.48
CA SER A 54 -18.30 13.10 5.82
C SER A 54 -17.76 11.67 5.77
N ILE A 55 -16.93 11.32 6.73
CA ILE A 55 -16.47 9.97 7.00
C ILE A 55 -16.83 9.69 8.46
N ASP A 56 -17.71 8.73 8.70
CA ASP A 56 -18.05 8.31 10.06
C ASP A 56 -17.00 7.33 10.56
N VAL A 57 -16.07 7.83 11.35
CA VAL A 57 -15.01 7.02 11.99
C VAL A 57 -15.43 6.54 13.38
N GLU A 58 -16.39 7.20 14.03
CA GLU A 58 -16.80 6.90 15.40
C GLU A 58 -17.47 5.53 15.50
N SER A 59 -18.37 5.24 14.57
CA SER A 59 -19.03 3.94 14.49
C SER A 59 -18.04 2.78 14.32
N ALA A 60 -16.98 2.98 13.53
CA ALA A 60 -15.94 1.99 13.34
C ALA A 60 -15.05 1.84 14.59
N LEU A 61 -14.68 2.94 15.24
CA LEU A 61 -13.87 2.93 16.46
C LEU A 61 -14.62 2.33 17.65
N ALA A 62 -15.95 2.41 17.68
CA ALA A 62 -16.79 1.80 18.73
C ALA A 62 -16.84 0.28 18.62
N MET A 63 -16.45 -0.34 17.51
CA MET A 63 -16.45 -1.80 17.34
C MET A 63 -15.33 -2.43 18.16
N GLU A 64 -15.67 -3.42 18.97
CA GLU A 64 -14.70 -4.18 19.75
C GLU A 64 -13.70 -4.87 18.82
N GLY A 65 -12.40 -4.65 19.05
CA GLY A 65 -11.32 -5.21 18.25
C GLY A 65 -10.80 -4.27 17.16
N VAL A 66 -11.47 -3.18 16.83
CA VAL A 66 -10.89 -2.09 16.02
C VAL A 66 -9.94 -1.30 16.91
N LYS A 67 -8.73 -1.03 16.42
CA LYS A 67 -7.65 -0.38 17.18
C LYS A 67 -7.35 1.03 16.68
N ALA A 68 -7.52 1.25 15.41
CA ALA A 68 -7.33 2.57 14.80
C ALA A 68 -8.11 2.71 13.50
N VAL A 69 -8.55 3.93 13.23
CA VAL A 69 -9.05 4.36 11.92
C VAL A 69 -8.29 5.62 11.55
N VAL A 70 -7.76 5.66 10.34
CA VAL A 70 -6.96 6.78 9.83
C VAL A 70 -7.64 7.34 8.59
N THR A 71 -7.78 8.66 8.55
CA THR A 71 -8.31 9.43 7.41
C THR A 71 -7.27 10.45 6.94
N ALA A 72 -7.58 11.19 5.89
CA ALA A 72 -6.71 12.27 5.45
C ALA A 72 -6.56 13.40 6.49
N ALA A 73 -7.49 13.54 7.44
CA ALA A 73 -7.40 14.52 8.52
C ALA A 73 -6.23 14.22 9.49
N ASP A 74 -5.86 12.95 9.62
CA ASP A 74 -4.76 12.49 10.49
C ASP A 74 -3.38 12.65 9.82
N LEU A 75 -3.35 12.97 8.53
CA LEU A 75 -2.14 13.17 7.76
C LEU A 75 -1.83 14.67 7.60
N PRO A 76 -0.55 15.06 7.57
CA PRO A 76 -0.18 16.45 7.34
C PRO A 76 -0.69 16.92 5.97
N ASP A 77 -1.16 18.17 5.91
CA ASP A 77 -1.44 18.85 4.65
C ASP A 77 -0.16 19.57 4.22
N LEU A 78 0.54 18.98 3.26
CA LEU A 78 1.81 19.51 2.80
C LEU A 78 1.58 20.66 1.83
N ALA A 79 2.43 21.69 1.93
CA ALA A 79 2.47 22.76 0.94
C ALA A 79 2.92 22.22 -0.42
N SER A 80 2.52 22.92 -1.49
CA SER A 80 3.01 22.62 -2.84
C SER A 80 4.51 22.95 -2.90
N GLU A 81 5.34 21.94 -2.85
CA GLU A 81 6.78 22.02 -3.04
C GLU A 81 7.18 20.99 -4.08
N ALA A 82 7.76 21.49 -5.17
CA ALA A 82 8.30 20.62 -6.20
C ALA A 82 9.61 19.98 -5.69
N ALA A 83 9.60 18.68 -5.51
CA ALA A 83 10.81 17.92 -5.24
C ALA A 83 11.23 17.12 -6.47
N GLN A 84 12.49 17.23 -6.83
CA GLN A 84 13.05 16.41 -7.89
C GLN A 84 13.50 15.07 -7.32
N ALA A 85 12.79 14.01 -7.70
CA ALA A 85 13.17 12.64 -7.38
C ALA A 85 13.58 11.94 -8.68
N GLY A 86 14.88 11.86 -8.94
CA GLY A 86 15.40 11.35 -10.20
C GLY A 86 15.07 12.29 -11.36
N GLU A 87 14.51 11.75 -12.45
CA GLU A 87 14.10 12.51 -13.64
C GLU A 87 12.69 13.10 -13.54
N THR A 88 11.96 12.80 -12.46
CA THR A 88 10.55 13.20 -12.30
C THR A 88 10.43 14.31 -11.25
N GLN A 89 9.77 15.41 -11.61
CA GLN A 89 9.29 16.39 -10.64
C GLN A 89 8.00 15.87 -9.99
N ASN A 90 8.02 15.77 -8.67
CA ASN A 90 6.85 15.41 -7.89
C ASN A 90 6.45 16.59 -7.00
N ASP A 91 5.14 16.88 -6.93
CA ASP A 91 4.60 17.80 -5.95
C ASP A 91 4.19 17.02 -4.70
N PHE A 92 4.78 17.35 -3.55
CA PHE A 92 4.45 16.70 -2.29
C PHE A 92 2.99 16.89 -1.88
N GLN A 93 2.38 18.01 -2.25
CA GLN A 93 0.95 18.22 -2.00
C GLN A 93 0.10 17.22 -2.76
N ASP A 94 0.40 16.98 -4.03
CA ASP A 94 -0.30 16.00 -4.85
C ASP A 94 -0.08 14.58 -4.32
N LEU A 95 1.15 14.25 -3.92
CA LEU A 95 1.45 12.95 -3.31
C LEU A 95 0.64 12.75 -2.02
N SER A 96 0.62 13.73 -1.11
CA SER A 96 -0.10 13.63 0.16
C SER A 96 -1.61 13.47 -0.03
N ARG A 97 -2.19 14.15 -1.01
CA ARG A 97 -3.62 14.07 -1.36
C ARG A 97 -4.00 12.75 -2.03
N ASN A 98 -3.03 12.06 -2.63
CA ASN A 98 -3.24 10.77 -3.26
C ASN A 98 -3.07 9.58 -2.31
N VAL A 99 -2.47 9.77 -1.13
CA VAL A 99 -2.37 8.70 -0.11
C VAL A 99 -3.76 8.35 0.44
N LEU A 100 -4.49 9.36 0.94
CA LEU A 100 -5.89 9.27 1.34
C LEU A 100 -6.62 10.51 0.81
N ALA A 101 -7.80 10.31 0.25
CA ALA A 101 -8.63 11.38 -0.28
C ALA A 101 -9.05 12.34 0.83
N ARG A 102 -8.76 13.64 0.68
CA ARG A 102 -9.07 14.68 1.67
C ARG A 102 -10.45 15.28 1.43
N ASP A 103 -10.63 16.04 0.36
CA ASP A 103 -11.87 16.76 0.06
C ASP A 103 -12.75 16.04 -0.96
N LYS A 104 -12.10 15.32 -1.86
CA LYS A 104 -12.74 14.60 -2.96
C LYS A 104 -11.94 13.38 -3.39
N VAL A 105 -12.63 12.38 -3.88
CA VAL A 105 -12.02 11.27 -4.60
C VAL A 105 -11.82 11.67 -6.05
N LEU A 106 -10.69 11.26 -6.62
CA LEU A 106 -10.24 11.67 -7.96
C LEU A 106 -10.38 10.55 -8.99
N TYR A 107 -10.52 9.30 -8.53
CA TYR A 107 -10.64 8.11 -9.38
C TYR A 107 -11.37 6.99 -8.64
N HIS A 108 -11.93 6.06 -9.40
CA HIS A 108 -12.52 4.84 -8.83
C HIS A 108 -11.45 4.03 -8.08
N GLY A 109 -11.73 3.66 -6.84
CA GLY A 109 -10.77 2.95 -5.99
C GLY A 109 -9.82 3.86 -5.21
N HIS A 110 -9.96 5.20 -5.28
CA HIS A 110 -9.18 6.12 -4.45
C HIS A 110 -9.36 5.78 -2.97
N ALA A 111 -8.26 5.65 -2.24
CA ALA A 111 -8.27 5.36 -0.81
C ALA A 111 -8.89 6.53 -0.04
N VAL A 112 -9.85 6.24 0.87
CA VAL A 112 -10.59 7.25 1.65
C VAL A 112 -10.24 7.19 3.11
N ALA A 113 -10.13 5.99 3.67
CA ALA A 113 -9.77 5.72 5.05
C ALA A 113 -9.02 4.40 5.15
N ALA A 114 -8.30 4.21 6.23
CA ALA A 114 -7.67 2.93 6.58
C ALA A 114 -8.07 2.54 8.00
N VAL A 115 -8.25 1.23 8.23
CA VAL A 115 -8.61 0.68 9.53
C VAL A 115 -7.60 -0.39 9.93
N ALA A 116 -7.30 -0.48 11.23
CA ALA A 116 -6.51 -1.55 11.82
C ALA A 116 -7.32 -2.25 12.91
N ALA A 117 -7.47 -3.57 12.80
CA ALA A 117 -8.26 -4.37 13.73
C ALA A 117 -7.54 -5.67 14.12
N THR A 118 -8.03 -6.33 15.16
CA THR A 118 -7.45 -7.58 15.69
C THR A 118 -7.70 -8.80 14.82
N SER A 119 -8.62 -8.71 13.86
CA SER A 119 -8.88 -9.77 12.89
C SER A 119 -9.17 -9.21 11.51
N ARG A 120 -8.97 -10.03 10.49
CA ARG A 120 -9.26 -9.69 9.10
C ARG A 120 -10.74 -9.44 8.83
N ALA A 121 -11.62 -10.07 9.62
CA ALA A 121 -13.07 -9.93 9.48
C ALA A 121 -13.59 -8.62 10.08
N LEU A 122 -12.90 -8.08 11.07
CA LEU A 122 -13.22 -6.79 11.70
C LEU A 122 -12.63 -5.61 10.93
N ALA A 123 -11.52 -5.82 10.23
CA ALA A 123 -10.92 -4.82 9.37
C ALA A 123 -11.64 -4.78 8.02
#